data_94d537bbd8045d4033802873f31ae6a1
#
_entry.id   94d537bbd8045d4033802873f31ae6a1
#
_cell.length_a   1.000
_cell.length_b   1.000
_cell.length_c   1.000
_cell.angle_alpha   90.00
_cell.angle_beta   90.00
_cell.angle_gamma   90.00
#
_symmetry.space_group_name_H-M   'P 1'
#
loop_
_entity.id
_entity.type
_entity.pdbx_description
1 polymer ?
#
loop_
_entity_poly.entity_id
_entity_poly.type
_entity_poly.pdbx_seq_one_letter_code
_entity_poly.pdbx_strand_id
1 'polypeptide(L)'
;MLQEGLAGRCNILESYYYVADWQTRNIHRFKRFLLDSGAFTALYGAGMEAKALPAYVNRYIRYICENNVQDFFEMDVDSVVGYKRVLEFRREIEAQTGRRCIPVWHLERGKRAFQEMCSEYPYVAIGGIATKDGRKKLKPYLRWFTREAHRLGAKVHGLGYTELKTLPSVGFDSVDSTAWLYGNRGGYIYTFDGVAICKVNAPKGHRLKTREAVIHNFTEWLRYAEYLEANDKEW
;
A
#
# COMPACT_ATOMS: atom_id res chain seq x y z
N MET A 1 9.17 12.84 13.29
CA MET A 1 7.80 12.37 12.96
C MET A 1 6.99 12.01 14.20
N LEU A 2 7.39 11.01 14.99
CA LEU A 2 6.63 10.64 16.19
C LEU A 2 6.63 11.71 17.31
N GLN A 3 7.63 12.58 17.35
CA GLN A 3 7.77 13.67 18.33
C GLN A 3 6.81 14.86 18.09
N GLU A 4 6.27 15.00 16.88
CA GLU A 4 5.49 16.18 16.47
C GLU A 4 3.97 15.92 16.38
N GLY A 5 3.46 14.83 16.95
CA GLY A 5 2.04 14.48 16.88
C GLY A 5 1.53 14.05 15.51
N LEU A 6 2.41 13.91 14.51
CA LEU A 6 2.04 13.55 13.15
C LEU A 6 1.55 12.10 13.01
N ALA A 7 1.95 11.21 13.92
CA ALA A 7 1.59 9.80 13.85
C ALA A 7 0.06 9.59 13.90
N GLY A 8 -0.64 10.27 14.80
CA GLY A 8 -2.10 10.18 14.94
C GLY A 8 -2.90 10.73 13.74
N ARG A 9 -2.24 11.43 12.83
CA ARG A 9 -2.80 11.95 11.57
C ARG A 9 -2.47 11.07 10.36
N CYS A 10 -1.47 10.18 10.50
CA CYS A 10 -0.87 9.44 9.41
C CYS A 10 -1.49 8.05 9.25
N ASN A 11 -1.95 7.74 8.05
CA ASN A 11 -2.13 6.36 7.58
C ASN A 11 -0.79 5.87 7.04
N ILE A 12 -0.36 4.70 7.46
CA ILE A 12 0.93 4.14 7.03
C ILE A 12 0.76 2.72 6.51
N LEU A 13 1.49 2.38 5.44
CA LEU A 13 1.69 1.02 4.99
C LEU A 13 3.16 0.65 5.21
N GLU A 14 3.38 -0.42 5.94
CA GLU A 14 4.71 -0.96 6.21
C GLU A 14 4.83 -2.39 5.70
N SER A 15 5.97 -2.71 5.13
CA SER A 15 6.27 -4.08 4.72
C SER A 15 6.79 -4.89 5.90
N TYR A 16 6.20 -6.04 6.18
CA TYR A 16 6.67 -6.97 7.23
C TYR A 16 8.16 -7.32 7.05
N TYR A 17 8.64 -7.36 5.82
CA TYR A 17 10.05 -7.61 5.54
C TYR A 17 10.99 -6.52 6.09
N TYR A 18 10.53 -5.26 6.13
CA TYR A 18 11.33 -4.10 6.55
C TYR A 18 10.92 -3.51 7.90
N VAL A 19 9.80 -3.97 8.47
CA VAL A 19 9.29 -3.38 9.70
C VAL A 19 10.34 -3.47 10.82
N ALA A 20 10.62 -2.32 11.43
CA ALA A 20 11.59 -2.20 12.51
C ALA A 20 10.90 -2.16 13.87
N ASP A 21 11.64 -2.49 14.93
CA ASP A 21 11.12 -2.49 16.31
C ASP A 21 10.47 -1.18 16.73
N TRP A 22 11.00 -0.04 16.25
CA TRP A 22 10.42 1.26 16.59
C TRP A 22 9.06 1.47 15.94
N GLN A 23 8.82 0.94 14.73
CA GLN A 23 7.53 0.97 14.06
C GLN A 23 6.55 0.05 14.79
N THR A 24 6.97 -1.17 15.08
CA THR A 24 6.20 -2.15 15.85
C THR A 24 5.72 -1.59 17.19
N ARG A 25 6.61 -0.98 17.97
CA ARG A 25 6.24 -0.34 19.26
C ARG A 25 5.28 0.84 19.13
N ASN A 26 5.11 1.40 17.93
CA ASN A 26 4.30 2.59 17.69
C ASN A 26 3.09 2.34 16.77
N ILE A 27 2.76 1.09 16.44
CA ILE A 27 1.60 0.74 15.59
C ILE A 27 0.33 1.46 16.07
N HIS A 28 0.05 1.42 17.38
CA HIS A 28 -1.13 2.02 18.01
C HIS A 28 -1.19 3.55 17.93
N ARG A 29 -0.11 4.22 17.53
CA ARG A 29 -0.04 5.68 17.41
C ARG A 29 -0.42 6.18 16.02
N PHE A 30 -0.44 5.32 15.00
CA PHE A 30 -0.85 5.69 13.67
C PHE A 30 -2.38 5.74 13.57
N LYS A 31 -2.92 6.64 12.75
CA LYS A 31 -4.35 6.71 12.46
C LYS A 31 -4.86 5.39 11.88
N ARG A 32 -4.12 4.83 10.94
CA ARG A 32 -4.29 3.48 10.39
C ARG A 32 -2.93 2.87 10.06
N PHE A 33 -2.80 1.60 10.35
CA PHE A 33 -1.60 0.83 10.04
C PHE A 33 -1.98 -0.35 9.14
N LEU A 34 -1.45 -0.37 7.92
CA LEU A 34 -1.56 -1.50 6.99
C LEU A 34 -0.24 -2.25 6.96
N LEU A 35 -0.29 -3.57 7.04
CA LEU A 35 0.87 -4.42 6.95
C LEU A 35 0.89 -5.17 5.62
N ASP A 36 1.84 -4.83 4.74
CA ASP A 36 2.16 -5.63 3.56
C ASP A 36 2.96 -6.87 3.97
N SER A 37 2.71 -7.99 3.32
CA SER A 37 3.39 -9.25 3.63
C SER A 37 4.90 -9.20 3.41
N GLY A 38 5.39 -8.33 2.52
CA GLY A 38 6.79 -8.23 2.14
C GLY A 38 7.35 -9.47 1.44
N ALA A 39 6.51 -10.45 1.13
CA ALA A 39 6.93 -11.74 0.59
C ALA A 39 7.59 -11.61 -0.78
N PHE A 40 7.13 -10.68 -1.64
CA PHE A 40 7.77 -10.39 -2.91
C PHE A 40 9.22 -9.90 -2.71
N THR A 41 9.44 -8.98 -1.77
CA THR A 41 10.79 -8.49 -1.45
C THR A 41 11.66 -9.59 -0.87
N ALA A 42 11.12 -10.44 0.01
CA ALA A 42 11.86 -11.55 0.59
C ALA A 42 12.33 -12.54 -0.50
N LEU A 43 11.49 -12.86 -1.47
CA LEU A 43 11.81 -13.77 -2.57
C LEU A 43 12.77 -13.15 -3.59
N TYR A 44 12.41 -12.01 -4.15
CA TYR A 44 13.16 -11.42 -5.27
C TYR A 44 14.28 -10.47 -4.84
N GLY A 45 14.11 -9.78 -3.71
CA GLY A 45 15.09 -8.82 -3.20
C GLY A 45 16.17 -9.47 -2.33
N ALA A 46 15.80 -10.42 -1.48
CA ALA A 46 16.72 -11.08 -0.54
C ALA A 46 17.07 -12.52 -0.90
N GLY A 47 16.54 -13.04 -2.02
CA GLY A 47 16.86 -14.38 -2.51
C GLY A 47 16.30 -15.51 -1.62
N MET A 48 15.21 -15.28 -0.90
CA MET A 48 14.55 -16.33 -0.16
C MET A 48 13.99 -17.39 -1.11
N GLU A 49 14.28 -18.65 -0.84
CA GLU A 49 13.74 -19.73 -1.65
C GLU A 49 12.26 -19.98 -1.36
N ALA A 50 11.49 -20.37 -2.39
CA ALA A 50 10.06 -20.66 -2.27
C ALA A 50 9.73 -21.72 -1.20
N LYS A 51 10.63 -22.69 -0.96
CA LYS A 51 10.47 -23.70 0.10
C LYS A 51 10.44 -23.10 1.51
N ALA A 52 10.96 -21.89 1.71
CA ALA A 52 10.94 -21.18 2.99
C ALA A 52 9.65 -20.39 3.25
N LEU A 53 8.76 -20.27 2.27
CA LEU A 53 7.49 -19.52 2.40
C LEU A 53 6.62 -20.02 3.56
N PRO A 54 6.40 -21.32 3.82
CA PRO A 54 5.58 -21.75 4.96
C PRO A 54 6.11 -21.21 6.30
N ALA A 55 7.43 -21.27 6.50
CA ALA A 55 8.04 -20.70 7.70
C ALA A 55 7.93 -19.17 7.77
N TYR A 56 7.97 -18.49 6.63
CA TYR A 56 7.75 -17.05 6.53
C TYR A 56 6.29 -16.69 6.89
N VAL A 57 5.31 -17.42 6.36
CA VAL A 57 3.87 -17.27 6.68
C VAL A 57 3.64 -17.42 8.17
N ASN A 58 4.21 -18.44 8.80
CA ASN A 58 4.07 -18.66 10.25
C ASN A 58 4.62 -17.49 11.09
N ARG A 59 5.75 -16.89 10.67
CA ARG A 59 6.30 -15.70 11.34
C ARG A 59 5.44 -14.45 11.11
N TYR A 60 4.89 -14.30 9.91
CA TYR A 60 3.96 -13.22 9.56
C TYR A 60 2.68 -13.28 10.41
N ILE A 61 2.06 -14.45 10.51
CA ILE A 61 0.90 -14.71 11.37
C ILE A 61 1.20 -14.36 12.82
N ARG A 62 2.33 -14.86 13.35
CA ARG A 62 2.77 -14.57 14.71
C ARG A 62 2.88 -13.06 14.94
N TYR A 63 3.54 -12.34 14.03
CA TYR A 63 3.68 -10.89 14.11
C TYR A 63 2.33 -10.18 14.16
N ILE A 64 1.38 -10.58 13.30
CA ILE A 64 0.02 -10.03 13.26
C ILE A 64 -0.67 -10.22 14.61
N CYS A 65 -0.61 -11.43 15.17
CA CYS A 65 -1.25 -11.76 16.44
C CYS A 65 -0.60 -11.03 17.62
N GLU A 66 0.73 -11.08 17.74
CA GLU A 66 1.49 -10.49 18.86
C GLU A 66 1.34 -8.97 18.91
N ASN A 67 1.21 -8.30 17.76
CA ASN A 67 1.12 -6.85 17.67
C ASN A 67 -0.31 -6.34 17.39
N ASN A 68 -1.31 -7.24 17.45
CA ASN A 68 -2.72 -6.92 17.22
C ASN A 68 -2.98 -6.14 15.93
N VAL A 69 -2.27 -6.47 14.83
CA VAL A 69 -2.42 -5.81 13.53
C VAL A 69 -3.81 -6.11 12.96
N GLN A 70 -4.57 -5.07 12.62
CA GLN A 70 -5.95 -5.20 12.17
C GLN A 70 -6.06 -5.34 10.65
N ASP A 71 -5.29 -4.54 9.91
CA ASP A 71 -5.31 -4.50 8.45
C ASP A 71 -3.99 -5.05 7.89
N PHE A 72 -4.05 -6.13 7.14
CA PHE A 72 -2.88 -6.77 6.55
C PHE A 72 -3.21 -7.45 5.23
N PHE A 73 -2.23 -7.49 4.33
CA PHE A 73 -2.38 -8.12 3.02
C PHE A 73 -2.09 -9.63 3.06
N GLU A 74 -2.64 -10.34 2.09
CA GLU A 74 -2.27 -11.73 1.83
C GLU A 74 -0.82 -11.88 1.36
N MET A 75 -0.35 -13.10 1.18
CA MET A 75 0.91 -13.37 0.51
C MET A 75 0.78 -13.14 -1.00
N ASP A 76 1.26 -11.99 -1.48
CA ASP A 76 1.24 -11.62 -2.89
C ASP A 76 2.42 -12.26 -3.64
N VAL A 77 2.33 -13.59 -3.88
CA VAL A 77 3.41 -14.42 -4.46
C VAL A 77 2.93 -15.41 -5.52
N ASP A 78 1.80 -15.16 -6.14
CA ASP A 78 1.22 -16.06 -7.14
C ASP A 78 2.10 -16.29 -8.38
N SER A 79 2.91 -15.32 -8.75
CA SER A 79 3.93 -15.47 -9.80
C SER A 79 5.02 -16.52 -9.50
N VAL A 80 5.18 -16.89 -8.21
CA VAL A 80 6.20 -17.86 -7.77
C VAL A 80 5.60 -19.23 -7.48
N VAL A 81 4.48 -19.25 -6.74
CA VAL A 81 3.92 -20.51 -6.22
C VAL A 81 2.55 -20.85 -6.83
N GLY A 82 2.03 -19.98 -7.68
CA GLY A 82 0.70 -20.11 -8.28
C GLY A 82 -0.43 -19.69 -7.32
N TYR A 83 -1.54 -19.26 -7.92
CA TYR A 83 -2.69 -18.71 -7.16
C TYR A 83 -3.30 -19.69 -6.16
N LYS A 84 -3.36 -20.99 -6.50
CA LYS A 84 -3.87 -22.02 -5.58
C LYS A 84 -3.13 -22.00 -4.25
N ARG A 85 -1.81 -21.89 -4.28
CA ARG A 85 -0.98 -21.84 -3.07
C ARG A 85 -1.17 -20.56 -2.28
N VAL A 86 -1.38 -19.42 -2.95
CA VAL A 86 -1.76 -18.16 -2.31
C VAL A 86 -3.07 -18.30 -1.55
N LEU A 87 -4.08 -18.96 -2.13
CA LEU A 87 -5.35 -19.23 -1.45
C LEU A 87 -5.19 -20.12 -0.20
N GLU A 88 -4.29 -21.08 -0.24
CA GLU A 88 -3.97 -21.93 0.92
C GLU A 88 -3.37 -21.07 2.04
N PHE A 89 -2.37 -20.24 1.73
CA PHE A 89 -1.77 -19.32 2.70
C PHE A 89 -2.79 -18.31 3.24
N ARG A 90 -3.66 -17.76 2.40
CA ARG A 90 -4.73 -16.86 2.83
C ARG A 90 -5.62 -17.50 3.89
N ARG A 91 -6.10 -18.73 3.62
CA ARG A 91 -6.92 -19.49 4.57
C ARG A 91 -6.19 -19.76 5.87
N GLU A 92 -4.92 -20.12 5.80
CA GLU A 92 -4.07 -20.35 6.97
C GLU A 92 -3.92 -19.08 7.81
N ILE A 93 -3.61 -17.93 7.18
CA ILE A 93 -3.48 -16.63 7.84
C ILE A 93 -4.80 -16.26 8.53
N GLU A 94 -5.93 -16.34 7.82
CA GLU A 94 -7.23 -15.97 8.35
C GLU A 94 -7.67 -16.89 9.49
N ALA A 95 -7.46 -18.19 9.36
CA ALA A 95 -7.79 -19.17 10.40
C ALA A 95 -7.00 -18.95 11.69
N GLN A 96 -5.70 -18.64 11.60
CA GLN A 96 -4.85 -18.47 12.77
C GLN A 96 -4.95 -17.06 13.39
N THR A 97 -5.22 -16.03 12.59
CA THR A 97 -5.37 -14.66 13.10
C THR A 97 -6.79 -14.34 13.58
N GLY A 98 -7.78 -15.11 13.14
CA GLY A 98 -9.20 -14.84 13.34
C GLY A 98 -9.70 -13.58 12.60
N ARG A 99 -8.95 -13.10 11.60
CA ARG A 99 -9.23 -11.87 10.85
C ARG A 99 -9.16 -12.12 9.36
N ARG A 100 -9.94 -11.33 8.60
CA ARG A 100 -9.85 -11.33 7.14
C ARG A 100 -8.61 -10.55 6.70
N CYS A 101 -7.82 -11.11 5.80
CA CYS A 101 -6.76 -10.36 5.14
C CYS A 101 -7.31 -9.54 3.96
N ILE A 102 -6.52 -8.61 3.46
CA ILE A 102 -6.79 -7.86 2.23
C ILE A 102 -6.21 -8.66 1.07
N PRO A 103 -7.04 -9.32 0.23
CA PRO A 103 -6.55 -10.08 -0.92
C PRO A 103 -6.07 -9.13 -2.02
N VAL A 104 -5.05 -9.55 -2.77
CA VAL A 104 -4.45 -8.75 -3.85
C VAL A 104 -4.83 -9.35 -5.20
N TRP A 105 -5.58 -8.60 -5.99
CA TRP A 105 -5.94 -9.01 -7.34
C TRP A 105 -4.92 -8.52 -8.37
N HIS A 106 -4.61 -9.38 -9.33
CA HIS A 106 -3.76 -9.10 -10.49
C HIS A 106 -4.53 -9.28 -11.81
N LEU A 107 -4.11 -8.55 -12.86
CA LEU A 107 -4.80 -8.51 -14.16
C LEU A 107 -5.00 -9.89 -14.78
N GLU A 108 -4.05 -10.78 -14.60
CA GLU A 108 -4.02 -12.14 -15.13
C GLU A 108 -5.16 -13.01 -14.58
N ARG A 109 -5.72 -12.66 -13.42
CA ARG A 109 -6.85 -13.36 -12.80
C ARG A 109 -8.20 -13.03 -13.48
N GLY A 110 -8.24 -11.96 -14.27
CA GLY A 110 -9.43 -11.54 -15.02
C GLY A 110 -10.52 -10.87 -14.19
N LYS A 111 -11.51 -10.32 -14.88
CA LYS A 111 -12.60 -9.54 -14.26
C LYS A 111 -13.49 -10.36 -13.33
N ARG A 112 -13.81 -11.60 -13.69
CA ARG A 112 -14.67 -12.46 -12.90
C ARG A 112 -14.06 -12.74 -11.52
N ALA A 113 -12.77 -13.07 -11.46
CA ALA A 113 -12.07 -13.28 -10.20
C ALA A 113 -12.04 -12.00 -9.32
N PHE A 114 -11.95 -10.81 -9.94
CA PHE A 114 -12.09 -9.55 -9.21
C PHE A 114 -13.47 -9.38 -8.58
N GLN A 115 -14.53 -9.63 -9.34
CA GLN A 115 -15.92 -9.53 -8.86
C GLN A 115 -16.20 -10.52 -7.73
N GLU A 116 -15.76 -11.77 -7.88
CA GLU A 116 -15.87 -12.80 -6.84
C GLU A 116 -15.16 -12.37 -5.56
N MET A 117 -13.92 -11.83 -5.70
CA MET A 117 -13.14 -11.31 -4.57
C MET A 117 -13.85 -10.14 -3.86
N CYS A 118 -14.39 -9.17 -4.61
CA CYS A 118 -15.12 -8.03 -4.05
C CYS A 118 -16.45 -8.43 -3.38
N SER A 119 -17.06 -9.52 -3.82
CA SER A 119 -18.28 -10.05 -3.19
C SER A 119 -17.98 -10.81 -1.89
N GLU A 120 -16.77 -11.33 -1.75
CA GLU A 120 -16.35 -12.11 -0.58
C GLU A 120 -15.65 -11.23 0.48
N TYR A 121 -14.87 -10.23 0.05
CA TYR A 121 -14.03 -9.40 0.92
C TYR A 121 -14.48 -7.94 0.93
N PRO A 122 -14.65 -7.33 2.12
CA PRO A 122 -15.06 -5.91 2.23
C PRO A 122 -13.95 -4.94 1.84
N TYR A 123 -12.72 -5.42 1.67
CA TYR A 123 -11.56 -4.64 1.28
C TYR A 123 -10.62 -5.50 0.44
N VAL A 124 -10.30 -5.05 -0.76
CA VAL A 124 -9.45 -5.75 -1.73
C VAL A 124 -8.34 -4.81 -2.21
N ALA A 125 -7.28 -5.36 -2.78
CA ALA A 125 -6.23 -4.56 -3.38
C ALA A 125 -6.04 -4.90 -4.86
N ILE A 126 -5.60 -3.90 -5.65
CA ILE A 126 -5.17 -4.10 -7.03
C ILE A 126 -3.66 -4.01 -7.05
N GLY A 127 -3.01 -5.13 -7.37
CA GLY A 127 -1.56 -5.26 -7.54
C GLY A 127 -1.09 -4.95 -8.97
N GLY A 128 0.24 -4.94 -9.15
CA GLY A 128 0.87 -4.73 -10.46
C GLY A 128 0.89 -3.28 -10.96
N ILE A 129 0.21 -2.34 -10.33
CA ILE A 129 0.13 -0.94 -10.77
C ILE A 129 1.46 -0.20 -10.58
N ALA A 130 2.28 -0.61 -9.64
CA ALA A 130 3.58 -0.01 -9.38
C ALA A 130 4.55 -0.15 -10.55
N THR A 131 4.42 -1.22 -11.36
CA THR A 131 5.26 -1.46 -12.53
C THR A 131 4.82 -0.60 -13.72
N LYS A 132 5.76 -0.22 -14.59
CA LYS A 132 5.46 0.59 -15.79
C LYS A 132 4.49 -0.14 -16.73
N ASP A 133 4.70 -1.43 -16.96
CA ASP A 133 3.88 -2.23 -17.88
C ASP A 133 2.50 -2.53 -17.30
N GLY A 134 2.42 -2.92 -16.02
CA GLY A 134 1.16 -3.15 -15.34
C GLY A 134 0.30 -1.90 -15.29
N ARG A 135 0.91 -0.75 -14.98
CA ARG A 135 0.23 0.54 -15.01
C ARG A 135 -0.32 0.87 -16.39
N LYS A 136 0.48 0.70 -17.45
CA LYS A 136 0.03 0.95 -18.83
C LYS A 136 -1.18 0.09 -19.20
N LYS A 137 -1.18 -1.18 -18.79
CA LYS A 137 -2.29 -2.11 -19.07
C LYS A 137 -3.53 -1.83 -18.23
N LEU A 138 -3.37 -1.47 -16.94
CA LEU A 138 -4.47 -1.33 -15.99
C LEU A 138 -5.11 0.07 -16.02
N LYS A 139 -4.34 1.13 -16.28
CA LYS A 139 -4.79 2.52 -16.19
C LYS A 139 -6.13 2.81 -16.90
N PRO A 140 -6.41 2.30 -18.12
CA PRO A 140 -7.69 2.57 -18.78
C PRO A 140 -8.90 1.97 -18.05
N TYR A 141 -8.68 0.97 -17.20
CA TYR A 141 -9.74 0.18 -16.56
C TYR A 141 -9.87 0.44 -15.07
N LEU A 142 -8.94 1.16 -14.42
CA LEU A 142 -8.92 1.36 -12.97
C LEU A 142 -10.25 1.92 -12.45
N ARG A 143 -10.80 2.94 -13.13
CA ARG A 143 -12.10 3.51 -12.76
C ARG A 143 -13.27 2.52 -12.87
N TRP A 144 -13.19 1.57 -13.78
CA TRP A 144 -14.18 0.48 -13.85
C TRP A 144 -14.04 -0.45 -12.64
N PHE A 145 -12.81 -0.83 -12.29
CA PHE A 145 -12.54 -1.71 -11.16
C PHE A 145 -12.99 -1.10 -9.83
N THR A 146 -12.68 0.16 -9.57
CA THR A 146 -13.09 0.82 -8.33
C THR A 146 -14.60 0.94 -8.23
N ARG A 147 -15.29 1.37 -9.30
CA ARG A 147 -16.76 1.42 -9.33
C ARG A 147 -17.41 0.06 -9.14
N GLU A 148 -16.86 -0.97 -9.77
CA GLU A 148 -17.40 -2.32 -9.65
C GLU A 148 -17.24 -2.88 -8.23
N ALA A 149 -16.10 -2.62 -7.60
CA ALA A 149 -15.89 -3.00 -6.20
C ALA A 149 -16.87 -2.27 -5.28
N HIS A 150 -17.04 -0.96 -5.43
CA HIS A 150 -18.00 -0.18 -4.63
C HIS A 150 -19.44 -0.67 -4.85
N ARG A 151 -19.82 -0.99 -6.09
CA ARG A 151 -21.13 -1.60 -6.40
C ARG A 151 -21.34 -2.92 -5.65
N LEU A 152 -20.29 -3.69 -5.42
CA LEU A 152 -20.29 -4.95 -4.69
C LEU A 152 -20.07 -4.78 -3.17
N GLY A 153 -19.92 -3.54 -2.69
CA GLY A 153 -19.75 -3.21 -1.28
C GLY A 153 -18.31 -3.33 -0.76
N ALA A 154 -17.32 -3.49 -1.66
CA ALA A 154 -15.92 -3.60 -1.29
C ALA A 154 -15.15 -2.29 -1.47
N LYS A 155 -14.25 -1.98 -0.54
CA LYS A 155 -13.22 -0.95 -0.68
C LYS A 155 -12.06 -1.46 -1.52
N VAL A 156 -11.33 -0.54 -2.18
CA VAL A 156 -10.20 -0.87 -3.05
C VAL A 156 -8.94 -0.10 -2.67
N HIS A 157 -7.86 -0.83 -2.44
CA HIS A 157 -6.52 -0.29 -2.29
C HIS A 157 -5.72 -0.39 -3.60
N GLY A 158 -5.11 0.70 -4.03
CA GLY A 158 -4.21 0.71 -5.19
C GLY A 158 -2.75 0.56 -4.75
N LEU A 159 -2.19 -0.67 -4.81
CA LEU A 159 -0.82 -0.96 -4.37
C LEU A 159 0.23 -0.22 -5.22
N GLY A 160 0.96 0.71 -4.59
CA GLY A 160 2.00 1.50 -5.22
C GLY A 160 1.49 2.50 -6.27
N TYR A 161 0.23 2.94 -6.19
CA TYR A 161 -0.32 3.92 -7.12
C TYR A 161 0.20 5.32 -6.83
N THR A 162 0.97 5.89 -7.77
CA THR A 162 1.68 7.17 -7.60
C THR A 162 1.32 8.24 -8.62
N GLU A 163 0.30 8.03 -9.45
CA GLU A 163 -0.14 9.04 -10.43
C GLU A 163 -1.06 10.08 -9.80
N LEU A 164 -0.49 11.01 -9.06
CA LEU A 164 -1.18 12.00 -8.26
C LEU A 164 -2.22 12.84 -9.04
N LYS A 165 -1.95 13.13 -10.31
CA LYS A 165 -2.87 13.92 -11.16
C LYS A 165 -4.19 13.20 -11.45
N THR A 166 -4.18 11.87 -11.51
CA THR A 166 -5.36 11.06 -11.82
C THR A 166 -5.98 10.41 -10.59
N LEU A 167 -5.30 10.44 -9.46
CA LEU A 167 -5.73 9.80 -8.20
C LEU A 167 -7.17 10.20 -7.82
N PRO A 168 -7.56 11.50 -7.78
CA PRO A 168 -8.93 11.88 -7.40
C PRO A 168 -10.01 11.36 -8.35
N SER A 169 -9.67 11.01 -9.59
CA SER A 169 -10.63 10.56 -10.60
C SER A 169 -10.75 9.03 -10.70
N VAL A 170 -9.85 8.29 -10.08
CA VAL A 170 -9.86 6.82 -10.13
C VAL A 170 -10.84 6.24 -9.11
N GLY A 171 -10.96 6.84 -7.92
CA GLY A 171 -11.87 6.38 -6.87
C GLY A 171 -11.32 5.22 -6.04
N PHE A 172 -10.01 5.19 -5.78
CA PHE A 172 -9.43 4.30 -4.76
C PHE A 172 -9.79 4.79 -3.36
N ASP A 173 -10.16 3.87 -2.46
CA ASP A 173 -10.36 4.17 -1.04
C ASP A 173 -9.03 4.40 -0.30
N SER A 174 -7.96 3.82 -0.80
CA SER A 174 -6.61 4.09 -0.33
C SER A 174 -5.56 3.74 -1.38
N VAL A 175 -4.39 4.35 -1.26
CA VAL A 175 -3.19 4.04 -2.04
C VAL A 175 -1.96 4.18 -1.17
N ASP A 176 -0.88 3.56 -1.57
CA ASP A 176 0.43 3.75 -0.95
C ASP A 176 1.45 4.31 -1.93
N SER A 177 2.46 4.98 -1.40
CA SER A 177 3.57 5.49 -2.20
C SER A 177 4.80 5.73 -1.34
N THR A 178 5.95 5.32 -1.85
CA THR A 178 7.27 5.67 -1.31
C THR A 178 7.87 6.91 -2.00
N ALA A 179 7.13 7.57 -2.90
CA ALA A 179 7.64 8.68 -3.72
C ALA A 179 8.13 9.88 -2.88
N TRP A 180 7.54 10.12 -1.70
CA TRP A 180 7.96 11.15 -0.77
C TRP A 180 9.43 10.98 -0.29
N LEU A 181 9.98 9.77 -0.32
CA LEU A 181 11.37 9.48 0.02
C LEU A 181 12.38 9.89 -1.06
N TYR A 182 11.95 10.03 -2.31
CA TYR A 182 12.86 10.15 -3.46
C TYR A 182 13.17 11.58 -3.87
N GLY A 183 12.43 12.59 -3.42
CA GLY A 183 12.57 13.97 -3.86
C GLY A 183 14.00 14.51 -3.73
N ASN A 184 14.68 14.23 -2.63
CA ASN A 184 16.05 14.69 -2.39
C ASN A 184 17.07 14.08 -3.38
N ARG A 185 16.88 12.85 -3.85
CA ARG A 185 17.75 12.21 -4.87
C ARG A 185 17.56 12.83 -6.24
N GLY A 186 16.33 13.26 -6.55
CA GLY A 186 15.98 13.92 -7.81
C GLY A 186 16.20 15.44 -7.82
N GLY A 187 16.67 16.04 -6.72
CA GLY A 187 16.89 17.49 -6.62
C GLY A 187 15.59 18.30 -6.55
N TYR A 188 14.50 17.71 -6.06
CA TYR A 188 13.20 18.37 -5.89
C TYR A 188 12.58 18.06 -4.53
N ILE A 189 11.61 18.88 -4.14
CA ILE A 189 10.71 18.63 -3.02
C ILE A 189 9.27 18.58 -3.54
N TYR A 190 8.39 18.02 -2.72
CA TYR A 190 6.95 18.13 -2.95
C TYR A 190 6.37 19.33 -2.20
N THR A 191 5.39 20.00 -2.79
CA THR A 191 4.64 21.07 -2.14
C THR A 191 3.16 20.89 -2.45
N PHE A 192 2.32 20.93 -1.43
CA PHE A 192 0.88 20.91 -1.56
C PHE A 192 0.36 22.36 -1.66
N ASP A 193 -0.31 22.71 -2.77
CA ASP A 193 -0.81 24.06 -3.07
C ASP A 193 -2.24 24.31 -2.56
N GLY A 194 -2.85 23.31 -1.87
CA GLY A 194 -4.23 23.38 -1.40
C GLY A 194 -5.20 22.53 -2.23
N VAL A 195 -4.78 22.04 -3.40
CA VAL A 195 -5.59 21.21 -4.32
C VAL A 195 -4.80 20.00 -4.78
N ALA A 196 -3.55 20.20 -5.14
CA ALA A 196 -2.67 19.18 -5.71
C ALA A 196 -1.29 19.21 -5.06
N ILE A 197 -0.59 18.09 -5.17
CA ILE A 197 0.81 18.01 -4.77
C ILE A 197 1.71 18.14 -6.01
N CYS A 198 2.62 19.09 -5.97
CA CYS A 198 3.49 19.46 -7.06
C CYS A 198 4.95 19.23 -6.73
N LYS A 199 5.80 19.02 -7.75
CA LYS A 199 7.25 18.96 -7.61
C LYS A 199 7.86 20.34 -7.81
N VAL A 200 8.69 20.75 -6.86
CA VAL A 200 9.47 22.00 -6.93
C VAL A 200 10.94 21.63 -6.96
N ASN A 201 11.63 22.00 -8.03
CA ASN A 201 13.06 21.72 -8.18
C ASN A 201 13.88 22.63 -7.29
N ALA A 202 14.99 22.12 -6.77
CA ALA A 202 15.99 22.94 -6.09
C ALA A 202 16.54 24.00 -7.08
N PRO A 203 16.90 25.19 -6.58
CA PRO A 203 17.64 26.18 -7.40
C PRO A 203 18.92 25.56 -7.97
N LYS A 204 19.29 25.96 -9.19
CA LYS A 204 20.48 25.47 -9.87
C LYS A 204 21.73 25.66 -8.98
N GLY A 205 22.51 24.62 -8.78
CA GLY A 205 23.72 24.65 -7.93
C GLY A 205 23.47 24.42 -6.43
N HIS A 206 22.21 24.32 -5.98
CA HIS A 206 21.89 24.04 -4.57
C HIS A 206 21.59 22.56 -4.34
N ARG A 207 22.17 22.01 -3.27
CA ARG A 207 21.91 20.64 -2.83
C ARG A 207 20.91 20.64 -1.67
N LEU A 208 19.86 19.84 -1.80
CA LEU A 208 18.90 19.64 -0.72
C LEU A 208 19.51 18.76 0.38
N LYS A 209 19.32 19.15 1.63
CA LYS A 209 19.66 18.30 2.77
C LYS A 209 18.64 17.17 2.88
N THR A 210 19.12 15.92 2.78
CA THR A 210 18.28 14.73 2.71
C THR A 210 17.24 14.67 3.82
N ARG A 211 17.64 14.85 5.08
CA ARG A 211 16.72 14.75 6.22
C ARG A 211 15.63 15.81 6.20
N GLU A 212 16.01 17.05 5.92
CA GLU A 212 15.05 18.17 5.84
C GLU A 212 14.06 17.97 4.70
N ALA A 213 14.53 17.57 3.51
CA ALA A 213 13.70 17.30 2.35
C ALA A 213 12.73 16.14 2.59
N VAL A 214 13.15 15.07 3.25
CA VAL A 214 12.29 13.92 3.58
C VAL A 214 11.20 14.32 4.57
N ILE A 215 11.53 15.07 5.64
CA ILE A 215 10.55 15.55 6.61
C ILE A 215 9.54 16.48 5.93
N HIS A 216 10.04 17.43 5.14
CA HIS A 216 9.17 18.35 4.37
C HIS A 216 8.24 17.58 3.43
N ASN A 217 8.76 16.69 2.61
CA ASN A 217 7.96 15.90 1.68
C ASN A 217 6.91 15.07 2.40
N PHE A 218 7.27 14.42 3.51
CA PHE A 218 6.31 13.66 4.30
C PHE A 218 5.16 14.55 4.82
N THR A 219 5.49 15.75 5.32
CA THR A 219 4.48 16.70 5.81
C THR A 219 3.55 17.15 4.68
N GLU A 220 4.08 17.49 3.52
CA GLU A 220 3.26 17.91 2.36
C GLU A 220 2.39 16.77 1.83
N TRP A 221 2.89 15.52 1.81
CA TRP A 221 2.10 14.36 1.45
C TRP A 221 0.99 14.08 2.46
N LEU A 222 1.25 14.28 3.75
CA LEU A 222 0.23 14.14 4.79
C LEU A 222 -0.89 15.19 4.61
N ARG A 223 -0.53 16.45 4.37
CA ARG A 223 -1.51 17.52 4.08
C ARG A 223 -2.37 17.20 2.85
N TYR A 224 -1.76 16.65 1.81
CA TYR A 224 -2.48 16.21 0.62
C TYR A 224 -3.41 15.02 0.91
N ALA A 225 -2.97 14.05 1.69
CA ALA A 225 -3.82 12.92 2.10
C ALA A 225 -5.03 13.39 2.92
N GLU A 226 -4.83 14.31 3.87
CA GLU A 226 -5.93 14.91 4.65
C GLU A 226 -6.91 15.70 3.78
N TYR A 227 -6.38 16.42 2.78
CA TYR A 227 -7.22 17.11 1.79
C TYR A 227 -8.08 16.13 0.99
N LEU A 228 -7.50 15.04 0.51
CA LEU A 228 -8.25 14.00 -0.22
C LEU A 228 -9.33 13.38 0.67
N GLU A 229 -9.01 13.01 1.90
CA GLU A 229 -10.00 12.47 2.86
C GLU A 229 -11.14 13.44 3.14
N ALA A 230 -10.85 14.75 3.29
CA ALA A 230 -11.86 15.77 3.55
C ALA A 230 -12.74 16.09 2.34
N ASN A 231 -12.26 15.81 1.13
CA ASN A 231 -12.95 16.06 -0.13
C ASN A 231 -13.36 14.76 -0.85
N ASP A 232 -13.22 13.62 -0.16
CA ASP A 232 -13.68 12.34 -0.68
C ASP A 232 -15.20 12.40 -0.81
N LYS A 233 -15.66 12.46 -2.06
CA LYS A 233 -17.08 12.42 -2.34
C LYS A 233 -17.48 10.95 -2.27
N GLU A 234 -18.42 10.63 -1.41
CA GLU A 234 -19.11 9.33 -1.42
C GLU A 234 -19.50 9.01 -2.87
N TRP A 235 -18.89 7.93 -3.41
CA TRP A 235 -19.09 7.48 -4.80
C TRP A 235 -20.28 6.51 -4.90
#